data_0f38930205596fe066ab07ab243eb43b
#
_entry.id   0f38930205596fe066ab07ab243eb43b
#
_cell.length_a   1.000
_cell.length_b   1.000
_cell.length_c   1.000
_cell.angle_alpha   90.00
_cell.angle_beta   90.00
_cell.angle_gamma   90.00
#
_symmetry.space_group_name_H-M   'P 1'
#
loop_
_entity.id
_entity.type
_entity.pdbx_description
1 polymer ?
#
loop_
_entity_poly.entity_id
_entity_poly.type
_entity_poly.pdbx_seq_one_letter_code
_entity_poly.pdbx_strand_id
1 'polypeptide(L)'
;TRPTAINLKWALDRICGALTPLPAAERRDAAYRIAAEIADEDAEICHRIGEHGLTIIRDIAARKKPGEPVNILTHCNAGWLATVDWGTALSPIYQAYDEGINIHVWVDETRPRNQGGLTAFELGSHGVPHTLIADNAGGHLMQHGEVDMCIVGTDRTTARGDVCNKIGTYLKALAAKANNVPFYVALPSPTLDFTVWDGVKEIPIEQRTGEEQSHVFGITPEGTRSWVNTAPAGTRCGNYAFDVTPAEYVTGLITERGICDASPAGLKAMFPEMWPSEYEV
;
A
#
# COMPACT_ATOMS: atom_id res chain seq x y z
N THR A 1 -18.59 -5.01 3.85
CA THR A 1 -17.73 -6.01 4.50
C THR A 1 -16.30 -5.51 4.74
N ARG A 2 -15.84 -4.48 4.04
CA ARG A 2 -14.53 -3.83 4.22
C ARG A 2 -14.75 -2.31 4.22
N PRO A 3 -15.14 -1.69 5.35
CA PRO A 3 -15.55 -0.30 5.38
C PRO A 3 -14.40 0.70 5.16
N THR A 4 -13.15 0.31 5.41
CA THR A 4 -11.99 1.18 5.27
C THR A 4 -11.45 1.17 3.83
N ALA A 5 -11.16 -0.01 3.27
CA ALA A 5 -10.67 -0.15 1.89
C ALA A 5 -11.81 -0.05 0.87
N ILE A 6 -11.62 0.68 -0.24
CA ILE A 6 -12.71 1.01 -1.18
C ILE A 6 -12.66 0.27 -2.52
N ASN A 7 -11.54 -0.34 -2.91
CA ASN A 7 -11.39 -0.98 -4.23
C ASN A 7 -12.44 -2.05 -4.52
N LEU A 8 -12.76 -2.90 -3.52
CA LEU A 8 -13.80 -3.91 -3.70
C LEU A 8 -15.17 -3.28 -4.00
N LYS A 9 -15.51 -2.19 -3.27
CA LYS A 9 -16.76 -1.47 -3.52
C LYS A 9 -16.77 -0.86 -4.92
N TRP A 10 -15.68 -0.20 -5.31
CA TRP A 10 -15.52 0.38 -6.65
C TRP A 10 -15.74 -0.67 -7.76
N ALA A 11 -15.10 -1.85 -7.66
CA ALA A 11 -15.25 -2.92 -8.64
C ALA A 11 -16.69 -3.44 -8.70
N LEU A 12 -17.33 -3.66 -7.54
CA LEU A 12 -18.73 -4.09 -7.46
C LEU A 12 -19.69 -3.04 -8.02
N ASP A 13 -19.49 -1.76 -7.71
CA ASP A 13 -20.33 -0.67 -8.24
C ASP A 13 -20.20 -0.59 -9.78
N ARG A 14 -18.99 -0.73 -10.33
CA ARG A 14 -18.75 -0.77 -11.78
C ARG A 14 -19.49 -1.94 -12.43
N ILE A 15 -19.36 -3.16 -11.88
CA ILE A 15 -20.03 -4.34 -12.41
C ILE A 15 -21.55 -4.20 -12.29
N CYS A 16 -22.08 -3.83 -11.13
CA CYS A 16 -23.52 -3.67 -10.91
C CYS A 16 -24.13 -2.59 -11.80
N GLY A 17 -23.46 -1.46 -11.96
CA GLY A 17 -23.89 -0.39 -12.85
C GLY A 17 -24.01 -0.84 -14.30
N ALA A 18 -23.04 -1.61 -14.79
CA ALA A 18 -23.05 -2.14 -16.15
C ALA A 18 -24.09 -3.25 -16.36
N LEU A 19 -24.36 -4.09 -15.34
CA LEU A 19 -25.31 -5.20 -15.47
C LEU A 19 -26.76 -4.80 -15.29
N THR A 20 -27.04 -3.77 -14.51
CA THR A 20 -28.41 -3.35 -14.17
C THR A 20 -29.28 -3.09 -15.41
N PRO A 21 -28.82 -2.37 -16.47
CA PRO A 21 -29.63 -2.11 -17.66
C PRO A 21 -29.79 -3.33 -18.59
N LEU A 22 -29.00 -4.41 -18.39
CA LEU A 22 -29.01 -5.56 -19.29
C LEU A 22 -30.15 -6.54 -19.00
N PRO A 23 -30.70 -7.22 -20.03
CA PRO A 23 -31.57 -8.36 -19.85
C PRO A 23 -30.93 -9.47 -19.01
N ALA A 24 -31.72 -10.17 -18.20
CA ALA A 24 -31.20 -11.20 -17.28
C ALA A 24 -30.36 -12.28 -17.99
N ALA A 25 -30.73 -12.65 -19.23
CA ALA A 25 -30.01 -13.65 -20.01
C ALA A 25 -28.58 -13.24 -20.40
N GLU A 26 -28.32 -11.93 -20.50
CA GLU A 26 -27.01 -11.39 -20.92
C GLU A 26 -26.07 -11.09 -19.74
N ARG A 27 -26.63 -10.96 -18.52
CA ARG A 27 -25.87 -10.50 -17.33
C ARG A 27 -24.70 -11.40 -16.96
N ARG A 28 -24.85 -12.72 -17.09
CA ARG A 28 -23.77 -13.64 -16.73
C ARG A 28 -22.53 -13.41 -17.57
N ASP A 29 -22.68 -13.42 -18.88
CA ASP A 29 -21.55 -13.33 -19.81
C ASP A 29 -20.92 -11.91 -19.77
N ALA A 30 -21.76 -10.88 -19.60
CA ALA A 30 -21.30 -9.51 -19.35
C ALA A 30 -20.51 -9.39 -18.03
N ALA A 31 -20.94 -10.05 -16.95
CA ALA A 31 -20.22 -10.05 -15.68
C ALA A 31 -18.82 -10.64 -15.79
N TYR A 32 -18.67 -11.77 -16.45
CA TYR A 32 -17.36 -12.39 -16.69
C TYR A 32 -16.45 -11.51 -17.53
N ARG A 33 -16.97 -10.91 -18.60
CA ARG A 33 -16.20 -9.99 -19.45
C ARG A 33 -15.72 -8.76 -18.67
N ILE A 34 -16.61 -8.11 -17.93
CA ILE A 34 -16.26 -6.91 -17.15
C ILE A 34 -15.27 -7.25 -16.04
N ALA A 35 -15.41 -8.41 -15.38
CA ALA A 35 -14.46 -8.83 -14.38
C ALA A 35 -13.06 -9.08 -14.96
N ALA A 36 -12.98 -9.66 -16.17
CA ALA A 36 -11.71 -9.82 -16.89
C ALA A 36 -11.09 -8.44 -17.27
N GLU A 37 -11.92 -7.53 -17.81
CA GLU A 37 -11.49 -6.16 -18.13
C GLU A 37 -10.92 -5.44 -16.89
N ILE A 38 -11.59 -5.55 -15.72
CA ILE A 38 -11.10 -4.97 -14.45
C ILE A 38 -9.75 -5.59 -14.06
N ALA A 39 -9.59 -6.90 -14.21
CA ALA A 39 -8.34 -7.58 -13.88
C ALA A 39 -7.19 -7.15 -14.80
N ASP A 40 -7.42 -7.07 -16.10
CA ASP A 40 -6.41 -6.63 -17.07
C ASP A 40 -6.02 -5.16 -16.85
N GLU A 41 -7.02 -4.30 -16.56
CA GLU A 41 -6.78 -2.90 -16.23
C GLU A 41 -5.97 -2.75 -14.93
N ASP A 42 -6.24 -3.55 -13.89
CA ASP A 42 -5.52 -3.52 -12.62
C ASP A 42 -4.05 -3.87 -12.81
N ALA A 43 -3.75 -4.90 -13.59
CA ALA A 43 -2.37 -5.29 -13.91
C ALA A 43 -1.62 -4.18 -14.65
N GLU A 44 -2.25 -3.54 -15.65
CA GLU A 44 -1.67 -2.42 -16.40
C GLU A 44 -1.45 -1.18 -15.52
N ILE A 45 -2.42 -0.84 -14.67
CA ILE A 45 -2.32 0.26 -13.71
C ILE A 45 -1.13 0.02 -12.77
N CYS A 46 -1.02 -1.18 -12.20
CA CYS A 46 0.06 -1.55 -11.29
C CYS A 46 1.44 -1.51 -11.98
N HIS A 47 1.52 -1.96 -13.24
CA HIS A 47 2.75 -1.84 -14.03
C HIS A 47 3.18 -0.39 -14.21
N ARG A 48 2.26 0.50 -14.59
CA ARG A 48 2.53 1.94 -14.79
C ARG A 48 2.90 2.67 -13.51
N ILE A 49 2.28 2.31 -12.37
CA ILE A 49 2.72 2.78 -11.04
C ILE A 49 4.20 2.43 -10.83
N GLY A 50 4.60 1.23 -11.23
CA GLY A 50 5.99 0.79 -11.21
C GLY A 50 6.91 1.66 -12.04
N GLU A 51 6.56 1.94 -13.29
CA GLU A 51 7.34 2.80 -14.19
C GLU A 51 7.57 4.20 -13.60
N HIS A 52 6.52 4.80 -13.03
CA HIS A 52 6.64 6.12 -12.41
C HIS A 52 7.48 6.08 -11.12
N GLY A 53 7.25 5.12 -10.25
CA GLY A 53 8.01 4.96 -9.01
C GLY A 53 9.49 4.61 -9.25
N LEU A 54 9.78 3.88 -10.31
CA LEU A 54 11.14 3.55 -10.75
C LEU A 54 11.98 4.81 -11.01
N THR A 55 11.39 5.90 -11.49
CA THR A 55 12.11 7.16 -11.72
C THR A 55 12.71 7.70 -10.43
N ILE A 56 11.98 7.59 -9.31
CA ILE A 56 12.46 8.00 -7.98
C ILE A 56 13.64 7.14 -7.55
N ILE A 57 13.54 5.82 -7.72
CA ILE A 57 14.60 4.88 -7.33
C ILE A 57 15.86 5.12 -8.16
N ARG A 58 15.73 5.38 -9.47
CA ARG A 58 16.86 5.75 -10.34
C ARG A 58 17.54 7.06 -9.88
N ASP A 59 16.77 8.07 -9.52
CA ASP A 59 17.29 9.34 -9.03
C ASP A 59 18.04 9.18 -7.69
N ILE A 60 17.58 8.29 -6.80
CA ILE A 60 18.30 7.97 -5.57
C ILE A 60 19.57 7.19 -5.91
N ALA A 61 19.49 6.16 -6.75
CA ALA A 61 20.64 5.34 -7.16
C ALA A 61 21.76 6.17 -7.77
N ALA A 62 21.41 7.16 -8.60
CA ALA A 62 22.39 8.06 -9.23
C ALA A 62 23.21 8.90 -8.22
N ARG A 63 22.74 9.04 -6.98
CA ARG A 63 23.42 9.78 -5.90
C ARG A 63 24.19 8.86 -4.94
N LYS A 64 24.03 7.53 -5.06
CA LYS A 64 24.73 6.54 -4.23
C LYS A 64 26.18 6.37 -4.69
N LYS A 65 27.05 5.99 -3.78
CA LYS A 65 28.41 5.60 -4.14
C LYS A 65 28.41 4.23 -4.83
N PRO A 66 29.42 3.97 -5.67
CA PRO A 66 29.53 2.66 -6.32
C PRO A 66 29.45 1.51 -5.31
N GLY A 67 28.54 0.57 -5.52
CA GLY A 67 28.32 -0.60 -4.69
C GLY A 67 27.38 -0.40 -3.51
N GLU A 68 26.98 0.84 -3.16
CA GLU A 68 25.97 1.07 -2.12
C GLU A 68 24.55 0.80 -2.69
N PRO A 69 23.69 0.04 -1.97
CA PRO A 69 22.32 -0.18 -2.41
C PRO A 69 21.43 1.05 -2.15
N VAL A 70 20.35 1.15 -2.91
CA VAL A 70 19.21 1.98 -2.51
C VAL A 70 18.42 1.21 -1.48
N ASN A 71 18.36 1.72 -0.26
CA ASN A 71 17.66 1.09 0.86
C ASN A 71 16.22 1.61 0.94
N ILE A 72 15.26 0.73 0.71
CA ILE A 72 13.83 1.05 0.66
C ILE A 72 13.13 0.39 1.84
N LEU A 73 12.34 1.15 2.59
CA LEU A 73 11.49 0.60 3.65
C LEU A 73 10.05 0.51 3.16
N THR A 74 9.42 -0.64 3.39
CA THR A 74 8.01 -0.86 3.08
C THR A 74 7.25 -1.48 4.25
N HIS A 75 5.93 -1.27 4.27
CA HIS A 75 5.03 -1.72 5.33
C HIS A 75 3.78 -2.36 4.75
N CYS A 76 3.28 -3.44 5.35
CA CYS A 76 2.20 -4.29 4.87
C CYS A 76 2.61 -5.12 3.64
N ASN A 77 1.63 -5.55 2.87
CA ASN A 77 1.83 -6.15 1.56
C ASN A 77 1.08 -5.34 0.50
N ALA A 78 1.82 -4.82 -0.45
CA ALA A 78 1.31 -4.09 -1.60
C ALA A 78 2.02 -4.54 -2.89
N GLY A 79 2.29 -5.83 -2.98
CA GLY A 79 2.81 -6.54 -4.15
C GLY A 79 1.72 -7.28 -4.92
N TRP A 80 2.13 -8.20 -5.80
CA TRP A 80 1.22 -8.95 -6.67
C TRP A 80 0.27 -9.89 -5.91
N LEU A 81 0.55 -10.28 -4.66
CA LEU A 81 -0.42 -10.99 -3.80
C LEU A 81 -1.59 -10.11 -3.34
N ALA A 82 -1.47 -8.80 -3.41
CA ALA A 82 -2.51 -7.84 -3.02
C ALA A 82 -3.30 -7.28 -4.20
N THR A 83 -2.88 -7.54 -5.43
CA THR A 83 -3.47 -7.06 -6.69
C THR A 83 -3.63 -8.21 -7.68
N VAL A 84 -3.90 -7.91 -8.95
CA VAL A 84 -3.91 -8.96 -9.98
C VAL A 84 -2.49 -9.32 -10.40
N ASP A 85 -1.62 -8.30 -10.59
CA ASP A 85 -0.21 -8.49 -10.90
C ASP A 85 0.60 -7.23 -10.51
N TRP A 86 1.94 -7.33 -10.46
CA TRP A 86 2.92 -6.28 -10.15
C TRP A 86 2.85 -5.73 -8.72
N GLY A 87 1.67 -5.53 -8.17
CA GLY A 87 1.47 -4.76 -6.95
C GLY A 87 1.54 -3.25 -7.17
N THR A 88 1.33 -2.48 -6.12
CA THR A 88 1.48 -1.03 -6.15
C THR A 88 2.86 -0.58 -5.64
N ALA A 89 3.11 -0.67 -4.33
CA ALA A 89 4.39 -0.24 -3.75
C ALA A 89 5.56 -1.14 -4.13
N LEU A 90 5.34 -2.42 -4.41
CA LEU A 90 6.41 -3.33 -4.81
C LEU A 90 6.71 -3.28 -6.32
N SER A 91 5.80 -2.81 -7.16
CA SER A 91 6.02 -2.71 -8.61
C SER A 91 7.29 -1.93 -8.98
N PRO A 92 7.54 -0.70 -8.45
CA PRO A 92 8.79 0.00 -8.75
C PRO A 92 10.05 -0.73 -8.24
N ILE A 93 9.91 -1.52 -7.17
CA ILE A 93 11.02 -2.30 -6.59
C ILE A 93 11.38 -3.44 -7.54
N TYR A 94 10.40 -4.18 -8.07
CA TYR A 94 10.66 -5.24 -9.05
C TYR A 94 11.29 -4.68 -10.31
N GLN A 95 10.75 -3.60 -10.85
CA GLN A 95 11.29 -2.97 -12.06
C GLN A 95 12.71 -2.44 -11.85
N ALA A 96 13.02 -1.86 -10.68
CA ALA A 96 14.37 -1.41 -10.34
C ALA A 96 15.36 -2.59 -10.27
N TYR A 97 14.96 -3.70 -9.67
CA TYR A 97 15.77 -4.91 -9.60
C TYR A 97 16.01 -5.51 -10.99
N ASP A 98 14.97 -5.59 -11.83
CA ASP A 98 15.05 -6.13 -13.18
C ASP A 98 15.96 -5.28 -14.10
N GLU A 99 16.07 -3.97 -13.82
CA GLU A 99 17.06 -3.09 -14.46
C GLU A 99 18.49 -3.22 -13.92
N GLY A 100 18.69 -4.06 -12.91
CA GLY A 100 20.00 -4.26 -12.28
C GLY A 100 20.42 -3.14 -11.34
N ILE A 101 19.48 -2.31 -10.86
CA ILE A 101 19.77 -1.33 -9.82
C ILE A 101 20.04 -2.09 -8.50
N ASN A 102 21.14 -1.75 -7.84
CA ASN A 102 21.47 -2.32 -6.54
C ASN A 102 20.49 -1.79 -5.49
N ILE A 103 19.59 -2.63 -5.02
CA ILE A 103 18.57 -2.29 -4.04
C ILE A 103 18.58 -3.26 -2.86
N HIS A 104 18.12 -2.79 -1.71
CA HIS A 104 17.79 -3.61 -0.56
C HIS A 104 16.48 -3.14 0.07
N VAL A 105 15.62 -4.07 0.49
CA VAL A 105 14.30 -3.74 1.03
C VAL A 105 14.20 -4.13 2.50
N TRP A 106 13.94 -3.16 3.37
CA TRP A 106 13.51 -3.35 4.74
C TRP A 106 12.01 -3.59 4.76
N VAL A 107 11.60 -4.75 5.23
CA VAL A 107 10.20 -5.18 5.25
C VAL A 107 9.70 -5.22 6.68
N ASP A 108 8.79 -4.32 7.05
CA ASP A 108 8.09 -4.39 8.33
C ASP A 108 7.27 -5.69 8.44
N GLU A 109 7.37 -6.41 9.56
CA GLU A 109 6.57 -7.63 9.80
C GLU A 109 5.07 -7.40 9.72
N THR A 110 4.62 -6.19 10.04
CA THR A 110 3.21 -5.73 9.96
C THR A 110 2.29 -6.52 10.90
N ARG A 111 2.52 -6.37 12.21
CA ARG A 111 1.61 -6.92 13.23
C ARG A 111 0.22 -6.26 13.13
N PRO A 112 -0.88 -6.98 13.51
CA PRO A 112 -0.89 -8.36 14.04
C PRO A 112 -0.91 -9.47 12.98
N ARG A 113 -1.25 -9.18 11.71
CA ARG A 113 -1.48 -10.20 10.67
C ARG A 113 -0.23 -10.65 9.93
N ASN A 114 0.92 -10.00 10.18
CA ASN A 114 2.22 -10.32 9.60
C ASN A 114 2.24 -10.32 8.05
N GLN A 115 1.61 -9.32 7.43
CA GLN A 115 1.62 -9.16 5.97
C GLN A 115 3.03 -8.96 5.39
N GLY A 116 3.98 -8.50 6.20
CA GLY A 116 5.40 -8.46 5.82
C GLY A 116 5.95 -9.82 5.41
N GLY A 117 5.41 -10.92 5.96
CA GLY A 117 5.75 -12.27 5.53
C GLY A 117 5.36 -12.56 4.07
N LEU A 118 4.22 -12.00 3.58
CA LEU A 118 3.83 -12.09 2.17
C LEU A 118 4.77 -11.27 1.30
N THR A 119 5.12 -10.06 1.73
CA THR A 119 6.09 -9.19 1.04
C THR A 119 7.46 -9.84 0.94
N ALA A 120 7.96 -10.45 2.03
CA ALA A 120 9.23 -11.18 2.01
C ALA A 120 9.18 -12.40 1.07
N PHE A 121 8.05 -13.10 1.02
CA PHE A 121 7.86 -14.21 0.07
C PHE A 121 7.92 -13.73 -1.39
N GLU A 122 7.23 -12.64 -1.72
CA GLU A 122 7.23 -12.07 -3.07
C GLU A 122 8.63 -11.61 -3.49
N LEU A 123 9.28 -10.80 -2.64
CA LEU A 123 10.64 -10.29 -2.90
C LEU A 123 11.65 -11.43 -3.04
N GLY A 124 11.58 -12.44 -2.17
CA GLY A 124 12.43 -13.62 -2.24
C GLY A 124 12.19 -14.44 -3.51
N SER A 125 10.94 -14.59 -3.94
CA SER A 125 10.57 -15.29 -5.18
C SER A 125 11.11 -14.58 -6.43
N HIS A 126 11.19 -13.25 -6.39
CA HIS A 126 11.73 -12.42 -7.47
C HIS A 126 13.26 -12.29 -7.42
N GLY A 127 13.89 -12.66 -6.28
CA GLY A 127 15.32 -12.56 -6.07
C GLY A 127 15.79 -11.22 -5.48
N VAL A 128 14.87 -10.35 -5.08
CA VAL A 128 15.17 -9.01 -4.52
C VAL A 128 15.77 -9.15 -3.13
N PRO A 129 16.96 -8.58 -2.84
CA PRO A 129 17.56 -8.56 -1.50
C PRO A 129 16.66 -7.83 -0.50
N HIS A 130 16.33 -8.49 0.60
CA HIS A 130 15.45 -7.91 1.62
C HIS A 130 15.75 -8.45 3.02
N THR A 131 15.28 -7.72 4.03
CA THR A 131 15.35 -8.12 5.44
C THR A 131 14.01 -7.84 6.12
N LEU A 132 13.42 -8.87 6.74
CA LEU A 132 12.23 -8.74 7.57
C LEU A 132 12.62 -8.16 8.93
N ILE A 133 11.93 -7.12 9.36
CA ILE A 133 12.20 -6.40 10.61
C ILE A 133 10.92 -6.26 11.45
N ALA A 134 11.10 -6.06 12.76
CA ALA A 134 9.99 -5.66 13.61
C ALA A 134 9.48 -4.26 13.21
N ASP A 135 8.16 -4.03 13.30
CA ASP A 135 7.54 -2.76 12.91
C ASP A 135 8.20 -1.52 13.54
N ASN A 136 8.73 -1.65 14.75
CA ASN A 136 9.37 -0.55 15.47
C ASN A 136 10.80 -0.25 14.99
N ALA A 137 11.44 -1.19 14.28
CA ALA A 137 12.83 -1.04 13.85
C ALA A 137 13.01 0.00 12.74
N GLY A 138 11.97 0.27 11.93
CA GLY A 138 12.05 1.22 10.82
C GLY A 138 12.50 2.62 11.25
N GLY A 139 11.98 3.14 12.37
CA GLY A 139 12.41 4.44 12.91
C GLY A 139 13.88 4.45 13.35
N HIS A 140 14.36 3.35 13.92
CA HIS A 140 15.77 3.19 14.28
C HIS A 140 16.69 3.22 13.04
N LEU A 141 16.32 2.48 12.00
CA LEU A 141 17.08 2.46 10.74
C LEU A 141 17.13 3.83 10.08
N MET A 142 16.03 4.58 10.09
CA MET A 142 16.00 5.96 9.57
C MET A 142 16.94 6.90 10.35
N GLN A 143 17.00 6.78 11.68
CA GLN A 143 17.91 7.57 12.53
C GLN A 143 19.39 7.30 12.21
N HIS A 144 19.70 6.11 11.69
CA HIS A 144 21.07 5.71 11.37
C HIS A 144 21.42 5.87 9.89
N GLY A 145 20.52 6.45 9.09
CA GLY A 145 20.75 6.67 7.67
C GLY A 145 20.71 5.39 6.82
N GLU A 146 20.06 4.34 7.34
CA GLU A 146 19.94 3.04 6.69
C GLU A 146 18.70 2.93 5.79
N VAL A 147 17.97 4.04 5.58
CA VAL A 147 16.78 4.12 4.72
C VAL A 147 16.88 5.34 3.83
N ASP A 148 16.82 5.14 2.51
CA ASP A 148 16.86 6.21 1.53
C ASP A 148 15.45 6.72 1.16
N MET A 149 14.46 5.84 1.21
CA MET A 149 13.05 6.16 1.01
C MET A 149 12.12 5.14 1.66
N CYS A 150 10.93 5.59 2.00
CA CYS A 150 9.81 4.73 2.32
C CYS A 150 8.83 4.68 1.13
N ILE A 151 8.28 3.50 0.83
CA ILE A 151 7.19 3.34 -0.12
C ILE A 151 6.17 2.36 0.43
N VAL A 152 4.90 2.77 0.45
CA VAL A 152 3.77 1.95 0.92
C VAL A 152 2.61 2.01 -0.05
N GLY A 153 1.68 1.08 0.05
CA GLY A 153 0.38 1.16 -0.62
C GLY A 153 -0.62 2.01 0.17
N THR A 154 -1.88 1.99 -0.24
CA THR A 154 -3.00 2.59 0.50
C THR A 154 -4.27 1.79 0.33
N ASP A 155 -5.11 1.78 1.35
CA ASP A 155 -6.46 1.22 1.30
C ASP A 155 -7.50 2.28 0.88
N ARG A 156 -7.20 3.57 1.13
CA ARG A 156 -8.01 4.73 0.71
C ARG A 156 -7.18 6.01 0.80
N THR A 157 -7.25 6.85 -0.22
CA THR A 157 -6.65 8.20 -0.21
C THR A 157 -7.73 9.23 -0.47
N THR A 158 -7.78 10.29 0.36
CA THR A 158 -8.84 11.32 0.31
C THR A 158 -8.56 12.40 -0.73
N ALA A 159 -9.56 13.25 -1.02
CA ALA A 159 -9.41 14.44 -1.86
C ALA A 159 -8.34 15.41 -1.33
N ARG A 160 -8.10 15.44 -0.02
CA ARG A 160 -7.06 16.24 0.61
C ARG A 160 -5.65 15.64 0.47
N GLY A 161 -5.56 14.36 0.14
CA GLY A 161 -4.30 13.62 0.07
C GLY A 161 -3.95 12.87 1.35
N ASP A 162 -4.86 12.78 2.32
CA ASP A 162 -4.66 11.93 3.51
C ASP A 162 -4.72 10.46 3.10
N VAL A 163 -3.81 9.65 3.65
CA VAL A 163 -3.63 8.24 3.27
C VAL A 163 -4.04 7.32 4.40
N CYS A 164 -5.11 6.56 4.19
CA CYS A 164 -5.48 5.45 5.07
C CYS A 164 -4.83 4.16 4.60
N ASN A 165 -4.03 3.55 5.45
CA ASN A 165 -3.33 2.30 5.15
C ASN A 165 -3.21 1.44 6.41
N LYS A 166 -2.58 0.29 6.29
CA LYS A 166 -2.34 -0.66 7.38
C LYS A 166 -1.80 0.05 8.62
N ILE A 167 -2.35 -0.33 9.81
CA ILE A 167 -1.89 0.18 11.10
C ILE A 167 -0.36 0.16 11.21
N GLY A 168 0.23 1.27 11.65
CA GLY A 168 1.69 1.49 11.69
C GLY A 168 2.22 2.38 10.56
N THR A 169 1.45 2.61 9.51
CA THR A 169 1.85 3.50 8.39
C THR A 169 2.08 4.93 8.87
N TYR A 170 1.18 5.47 9.70
CA TYR A 170 1.34 6.81 10.27
C TYR A 170 2.62 6.94 11.11
N LEU A 171 2.96 5.94 11.93
CA LEU A 171 4.21 5.94 12.70
C LEU A 171 5.45 5.94 11.79
N LYS A 172 5.42 5.24 10.64
CA LYS A 172 6.50 5.26 9.66
C LYS A 172 6.64 6.64 9.02
N ALA A 173 5.53 7.27 8.63
CA ALA A 173 5.53 8.61 8.04
C ALA A 173 6.08 9.67 9.02
N LEU A 174 5.70 9.59 10.31
CA LEU A 174 6.27 10.43 11.37
C LEU A 174 7.79 10.24 11.52
N ALA A 175 8.25 8.99 11.56
CA ALA A 175 9.68 8.69 11.67
C ALA A 175 10.44 9.16 10.42
N ALA A 176 9.88 8.97 9.23
CA ALA A 176 10.44 9.42 7.98
C ALA A 176 10.59 10.96 7.96
N LYS A 177 9.55 11.69 8.34
CA LYS A 177 9.57 13.15 8.44
C LYS A 177 10.63 13.64 9.42
N ALA A 178 10.72 13.02 10.60
CA ALA A 178 11.68 13.39 11.64
C ALA A 178 13.14 13.16 11.22
N ASN A 179 13.39 12.26 10.27
CA ASN A 179 14.73 11.91 9.80
C ASN A 179 15.01 12.37 8.35
N ASN A 180 14.13 13.19 7.75
CA ASN A 180 14.24 13.69 6.39
C ASN A 180 14.30 12.56 5.32
N VAL A 181 13.66 11.44 5.58
CA VAL A 181 13.48 10.34 4.62
C VAL A 181 12.22 10.60 3.82
N PRO A 182 12.25 10.60 2.48
CA PRO A 182 11.05 10.76 1.68
C PRO A 182 10.10 9.58 1.86
N PHE A 183 8.80 9.89 1.99
CA PHE A 183 7.73 8.92 2.21
C PHE A 183 6.73 8.99 1.04
N TYR A 184 6.74 7.95 0.21
CA TYR A 184 5.87 7.84 -0.97
C TYR A 184 4.74 6.85 -0.74
N VAL A 185 3.61 7.13 -1.38
CA VAL A 185 2.45 6.24 -1.39
C VAL A 185 2.10 5.88 -2.83
N ALA A 186 2.11 4.59 -3.13
CA ALA A 186 1.81 4.05 -4.46
C ALA A 186 0.37 3.53 -4.48
N LEU A 187 -0.44 4.04 -5.40
CA LEU A 187 -1.87 3.76 -5.44
C LEU A 187 -2.46 3.80 -6.85
N PRO A 188 -3.42 2.91 -7.15
CA PRO A 188 -4.22 2.99 -8.36
C PRO A 188 -5.36 4.01 -8.17
N SER A 189 -5.80 4.67 -9.23
CA SER A 189 -6.90 5.64 -9.17
C SER A 189 -8.19 5.13 -8.49
N PRO A 190 -8.59 3.84 -8.60
CA PRO A 190 -9.76 3.32 -7.86
C PRO A 190 -9.64 3.36 -6.33
N THR A 191 -8.48 3.68 -5.78
CA THR A 191 -8.25 3.84 -4.33
C THR A 191 -8.47 5.28 -3.86
N LEU A 192 -8.58 6.24 -4.80
CA LEU A 192 -8.90 7.62 -4.49
C LEU A 192 -10.38 7.76 -4.13
N ASP A 193 -10.65 8.39 -3.00
CA ASP A 193 -12.00 8.70 -2.53
C ASP A 193 -12.18 10.21 -2.42
N PHE A 194 -12.64 10.81 -3.52
CA PHE A 194 -12.90 12.25 -3.58
C PHE A 194 -14.14 12.69 -2.80
N THR A 195 -14.91 11.76 -2.22
CA THR A 195 -16.06 12.08 -1.36
C THR A 195 -15.67 12.33 0.09
N VAL A 196 -14.42 12.03 0.45
CA VAL A 196 -13.86 12.24 1.79
C VAL A 196 -12.80 13.34 1.74
N TRP A 197 -12.92 14.32 2.64
CA TRP A 197 -11.97 15.43 2.76
C TRP A 197 -10.96 15.21 3.89
N ASP A 198 -11.42 15.05 5.12
CA ASP A 198 -10.57 14.84 6.32
C ASP A 198 -10.52 13.36 6.68
N GLY A 199 -9.44 12.69 6.26
CA GLY A 199 -9.30 11.26 6.44
C GLY A 199 -9.31 10.82 7.88
N VAL A 200 -8.74 11.62 8.80
CA VAL A 200 -8.67 11.28 10.22
C VAL A 200 -10.06 11.26 10.87
N LYS A 201 -10.96 12.15 10.44
CA LYS A 201 -12.30 12.28 11.02
C LYS A 201 -13.35 11.43 10.34
N GLU A 202 -13.21 11.22 9.03
CA GLU A 202 -14.29 10.70 8.19
C GLU A 202 -14.11 9.24 7.80
N ILE A 203 -12.85 8.73 7.71
CA ILE A 203 -12.64 7.33 7.34
C ILE A 203 -12.95 6.41 8.52
N PRO A 204 -13.90 5.47 8.38
CA PRO A 204 -14.18 4.50 9.41
C PRO A 204 -13.01 3.50 9.56
N ILE A 205 -12.38 3.46 10.72
CA ILE A 205 -11.30 2.53 11.00
C ILE A 205 -11.86 1.19 11.48
N GLU A 206 -11.61 0.15 10.71
CA GLU A 206 -12.01 -1.21 11.00
C GLU A 206 -11.30 -1.73 12.26
N GLN A 207 -12.08 -2.15 13.26
CA GLN A 207 -11.59 -2.87 14.43
C GLN A 207 -11.90 -4.35 14.27
N ARG A 208 -10.91 -5.20 14.49
CA ARG A 208 -10.99 -6.65 14.36
C ARG A 208 -10.97 -7.33 15.72
N THR A 209 -11.12 -8.66 15.71
CA THR A 209 -11.08 -9.44 16.97
C THR A 209 -9.71 -9.31 17.63
N GLY A 210 -9.69 -9.25 18.95
CA GLY A 210 -8.46 -9.22 19.74
C GLY A 210 -7.61 -10.50 19.62
N GLU A 211 -8.18 -11.57 19.11
CA GLU A 211 -7.50 -12.85 18.91
C GLU A 211 -6.34 -12.72 17.91
N GLU A 212 -6.50 -11.94 16.85
CA GLU A 212 -5.40 -11.68 15.90
C GLU A 212 -4.19 -11.01 16.60
N GLN A 213 -4.46 -10.21 17.66
CA GLN A 213 -3.40 -9.55 18.43
C GLN A 213 -2.77 -10.46 19.46
N SER A 214 -3.57 -11.32 20.11
CA SER A 214 -3.10 -12.22 21.18
C SER A 214 -2.46 -13.51 20.67
N HIS A 215 -2.63 -13.84 19.41
CA HIS A 215 -2.07 -15.05 18.81
C HIS A 215 -1.16 -14.74 17.63
N VAL A 216 -0.17 -15.59 17.41
CA VAL A 216 0.69 -15.58 16.22
C VAL A 216 0.59 -16.94 15.53
N PHE A 217 0.36 -16.92 14.23
CA PHE A 217 0.42 -18.12 13.41
C PHE A 217 1.86 -18.38 12.99
N GLY A 218 2.33 -19.60 13.11
CA GLY A 218 3.67 -19.98 12.75
C GLY A 218 3.83 -21.47 12.44
N ILE A 219 5.06 -21.87 12.14
CA ILE A 219 5.46 -23.25 11.92
C ILE A 219 6.38 -23.64 13.05
N THR A 220 6.08 -24.74 13.75
CA THR A 220 6.93 -25.26 14.81
C THR A 220 8.22 -25.83 14.23
N PRO A 221 9.27 -26.07 15.05
CA PRO A 221 10.49 -26.74 14.58
C PRO A 221 10.24 -28.10 13.90
N GLU A 222 9.16 -28.77 14.27
CA GLU A 222 8.74 -30.07 13.70
C GLU A 222 7.94 -29.90 12.38
N GLY A 223 7.79 -28.67 11.88
CA GLY A 223 7.09 -28.37 10.65
C GLY A 223 5.56 -28.28 10.77
N THR A 224 5.01 -28.32 12.00
CA THR A 224 3.57 -28.24 12.23
C THR A 224 3.08 -26.79 12.24
N ARG A 225 2.04 -26.48 11.48
CA ARG A 225 1.38 -25.18 11.51
C ARG A 225 0.56 -25.03 12.78
N SER A 226 0.76 -23.97 13.55
CA SER A 226 0.07 -23.75 14.81
C SER A 226 -0.16 -22.27 15.12
N TRP A 227 -1.20 -21.99 15.87
CA TRP A 227 -1.43 -20.71 16.53
C TRP A 227 -0.85 -20.75 17.94
N VAL A 228 -0.05 -19.75 18.27
CA VAL A 228 0.56 -19.61 19.60
C VAL A 228 0.02 -18.36 20.26
N ASN A 229 -0.53 -18.53 21.47
CA ASN A 229 -0.95 -17.40 22.29
C ASN A 229 0.28 -16.69 22.89
N THR A 230 0.37 -15.39 22.66
CA THR A 230 1.47 -14.53 23.10
C THR A 230 1.07 -13.56 24.22
N ALA A 231 -0.21 -13.52 24.59
CA ALA A 231 -0.72 -12.66 25.65
C ALA A 231 -1.13 -13.48 26.90
N PRO A 232 -0.94 -12.97 28.13
CA PRO A 232 -1.44 -13.61 29.33
C PRO A 232 -2.97 -13.81 29.29
N ALA A 233 -3.45 -14.86 29.92
CA ALA A 233 -4.89 -15.15 30.00
C ALA A 233 -5.65 -13.94 30.59
N GLY A 234 -6.79 -13.60 30.00
CA GLY A 234 -7.63 -12.48 30.42
C GLY A 234 -7.14 -11.09 29.95
N THR A 235 -6.02 -10.98 29.23
CA THR A 235 -5.56 -9.71 28.64
C THR A 235 -6.54 -9.23 27.57
N ARG A 236 -7.02 -7.99 27.70
CA ARG A 236 -7.82 -7.34 26.66
C ARG A 236 -6.92 -6.88 25.53
N CYS A 237 -7.22 -7.26 24.30
CA CYS A 237 -6.47 -6.89 23.11
C CYS A 237 -7.30 -5.95 22.22
N GLY A 238 -6.73 -4.79 21.87
CA GLY A 238 -7.27 -3.88 20.86
C GLY A 238 -6.64 -4.21 19.49
N ASN A 239 -7.42 -4.19 18.43
CA ASN A 239 -6.95 -4.52 17.08
C ASN A 239 -7.52 -3.51 16.08
N TYR A 240 -6.83 -2.38 15.94
CA TYR A 240 -7.10 -1.40 14.91
C TYR A 240 -6.40 -1.85 13.63
N ALA A 241 -7.16 -2.01 12.53
CA ALA A 241 -6.61 -2.58 11.31
C ALA A 241 -5.83 -1.56 10.46
N PHE A 242 -6.16 -0.29 10.57
CA PHE A 242 -5.63 0.80 9.75
C PHE A 242 -5.36 2.04 10.61
N ASP A 243 -4.55 2.95 10.06
CA ASP A 243 -4.41 4.31 10.53
C ASP A 243 -4.46 5.30 9.36
N VAL A 244 -4.56 6.58 9.65
CA VAL A 244 -4.57 7.64 8.64
C VAL A 244 -3.32 8.49 8.80
N THR A 245 -2.56 8.59 7.73
CA THR A 245 -1.42 9.48 7.59
C THR A 245 -1.89 10.79 6.95
N PRO A 246 -1.85 11.93 7.67
CA PRO A 246 -2.13 13.23 7.07
C PRO A 246 -1.21 13.54 5.88
N ALA A 247 -1.75 14.22 4.87
CA ALA A 247 -1.06 14.55 3.63
C ALA A 247 0.31 15.24 3.84
N GLU A 248 0.45 16.06 4.89
CA GLU A 248 1.70 16.76 5.24
C GLU A 248 2.91 15.85 5.54
N TYR A 249 2.66 14.56 5.80
CA TYR A 249 3.71 13.55 6.02
C TYR A 249 4.03 12.75 4.77
N VAL A 250 3.32 12.96 3.67
CA VAL A 250 3.49 12.25 2.39
C VAL A 250 4.29 13.12 1.43
N THR A 251 5.42 12.63 0.96
CA THR A 251 6.29 13.35 0.01
C THR A 251 5.66 13.39 -1.38
N GLY A 252 4.98 12.34 -1.79
CA GLY A 252 4.29 12.27 -3.06
C GLY A 252 3.45 11.01 -3.21
N LEU A 253 2.46 11.10 -4.08
CA LEU A 253 1.58 10.00 -4.51
C LEU A 253 2.06 9.51 -5.87
N ILE A 254 2.30 8.19 -5.98
CA ILE A 254 2.71 7.53 -7.22
C ILE A 254 1.47 6.81 -7.78
N THR A 255 1.01 7.23 -8.93
CA THR A 255 -0.19 6.68 -9.58
C THR A 255 0.14 6.16 -10.98
N GLU A 256 -0.79 5.51 -11.63
CA GLU A 256 -0.66 5.10 -13.03
C GLU A 256 -0.56 6.27 -14.02
N ARG A 257 -0.85 7.50 -13.57
CA ARG A 257 -0.78 8.72 -14.39
C ARG A 257 0.48 9.52 -14.17
N GLY A 258 1.24 9.20 -13.14
CA GLY A 258 2.44 9.94 -12.76
C GLY A 258 2.56 10.13 -11.25
N ILE A 259 3.45 11.04 -10.87
CA ILE A 259 3.71 11.39 -9.48
C ILE A 259 3.14 12.79 -9.23
N CYS A 260 2.38 12.95 -8.15
CA CYS A 260 1.87 14.25 -7.73
C CYS A 260 2.05 14.48 -6.22
N ASP A 261 1.94 15.72 -5.81
CA ASP A 261 1.89 16.08 -4.40
C ASP A 261 0.64 15.48 -3.73
N ALA A 262 0.77 15.04 -2.50
CA ALA A 262 -0.35 14.67 -1.64
C ALA A 262 -1.11 15.93 -1.21
N SER A 263 -1.87 16.52 -2.12
CA SER A 263 -2.59 17.77 -1.91
C SER A 263 -3.81 17.87 -2.83
N PRO A 264 -4.80 18.72 -2.48
CA PRO A 264 -5.93 19.00 -3.37
C PRO A 264 -5.50 19.47 -4.77
N ALA A 265 -4.48 20.35 -4.83
CA ALA A 265 -3.98 20.88 -6.08
C ALA A 265 -3.32 19.79 -6.95
N GLY A 266 -2.48 18.94 -6.34
CA GLY A 266 -1.84 17.82 -7.04
C GLY A 266 -2.84 16.81 -7.57
N LEU A 267 -3.80 16.41 -6.73
CA LEU A 267 -4.84 15.45 -7.11
C LEU A 267 -5.80 16.02 -8.16
N LYS A 268 -6.22 17.29 -8.05
CA LYS A 268 -7.06 17.96 -9.05
C LYS A 268 -6.36 18.04 -10.41
N ALA A 269 -5.07 18.37 -10.42
CA ALA A 269 -4.29 18.43 -11.66
C ALA A 269 -4.13 17.05 -12.31
N MET A 270 -3.98 15.99 -11.52
CA MET A 270 -3.76 14.62 -12.00
C MET A 270 -5.08 13.93 -12.43
N PHE A 271 -6.20 14.23 -11.74
CA PHE A 271 -7.51 13.59 -11.93
C PHE A 271 -8.64 14.65 -12.06
N PRO A 272 -8.56 15.57 -13.03
CA PRO A 272 -9.52 16.68 -13.13
C PRO A 272 -10.96 16.20 -13.37
N GLU A 273 -11.16 15.09 -14.07
CA GLU A 273 -12.47 14.50 -14.36
C GLU A 273 -13.13 13.83 -13.15
N MET A 274 -12.34 13.49 -12.14
CA MET A 274 -12.81 12.87 -10.89
C MET A 274 -13.01 13.92 -9.77
N TRP A 275 -12.55 15.16 -10.00
CA TRP A 275 -12.56 16.19 -8.97
C TRP A 275 -13.98 16.73 -8.75
N PRO A 276 -14.50 16.69 -7.49
CA PRO A 276 -15.84 17.15 -7.19
C PRO A 276 -15.99 18.68 -7.35
N SER A 277 -17.07 19.13 -8.01
CA SER A 277 -17.34 20.55 -8.20
C SER A 277 -17.58 21.32 -6.90
N GLU A 278 -18.03 20.64 -5.84
CA GLU A 278 -18.20 21.23 -4.50
C GLU A 278 -16.90 21.67 -3.83
N TYR A 279 -15.74 21.20 -4.30
CA TYR A 279 -14.42 21.64 -3.82
C TYR A 279 -13.82 22.78 -4.69
N GLU A 280 -14.57 23.28 -5.64
CA GLU A 280 -14.23 24.48 -6.41
C GLU A 280 -14.66 25.73 -5.65
N VAL A 281 -13.76 26.28 -4.82
CA VAL A 281 -13.93 27.56 -4.15
C VAL A 281 -13.00 28.60 -4.74
#